data_a8bf05b97a843d9ce634e148d7c52418
#
_entry.id   a8bf05b97a843d9ce634e148d7c52418
#
_cell.length_a   1.000
_cell.length_b   1.000
_cell.length_c   1.000
_cell.angle_alpha   90.00
_cell.angle_beta   90.00
_cell.angle_gamma   90.00
#
_symmetry.space_group_name_H-M   'P 1'
#
loop_
_entity.id
_entity.type
_entity.pdbx_description
1 polymer ?
#
loop_
_entity_poly.entity_id
_entity_poly.type
_entity_poly.pdbx_seq_one_letter_code
_entity_poly.pdbx_strand_id
1 'polypeptide(L)'
;MVRKGIYEGLHVYGINRGFEGLLKNDFESLNRRDVGAIVNRGGTMLKTARCTKFKELENQEKAAQILRDREIDALVVIGGDGSMAGAMALAKQGIPTITIPGTIDNDMCGTEYTIGFDTAVNTAMEAIDKIRDTSTSHERCSIVEVMGRNA
;
A
#
# COMPACT_ATOMS: atom_id res chain seq x y z
N MET A 1 11.71 -2.46 5.86
CA MET A 1 11.01 -2.43 7.15
C MET A 1 11.13 -3.75 7.92
N VAL A 2 10.53 -4.86 7.48
CA VAL A 2 10.50 -6.15 8.23
C VAL A 2 11.88 -6.60 8.71
N ARG A 3 12.88 -6.69 7.80
CA ARG A 3 14.24 -7.08 8.19
C ARG A 3 14.88 -6.17 9.23
N LYS A 4 14.63 -4.84 9.15
CA LYS A 4 15.17 -3.88 10.11
C LYS A 4 14.48 -4.02 11.46
N GLY A 5 13.14 -4.16 11.48
CA GLY A 5 12.39 -4.41 12.72
C GLY A 5 12.89 -5.66 13.46
N ILE A 6 13.03 -6.78 12.74
CA ILE A 6 13.57 -8.03 13.32
C ILE A 6 15.01 -7.85 13.82
N TYR A 7 15.83 -7.07 13.11
CA TYR A 7 17.21 -6.76 13.55
C TYR A 7 17.22 -5.97 14.85
N GLU A 8 16.27 -5.08 15.06
CA GLU A 8 16.07 -4.31 16.31
C GLU A 8 15.36 -5.12 17.41
N GLY A 9 15.10 -6.40 17.19
CA GLY A 9 14.46 -7.28 18.19
C GLY A 9 12.94 -7.19 18.25
N LEU A 10 12.30 -6.55 17.24
CA LEU A 10 10.85 -6.43 17.19
C LEU A 10 10.20 -7.70 16.61
N HIS A 11 9.05 -8.05 17.11
CA HIS A 11 8.14 -9.00 16.49
C HIS A 11 7.34 -8.27 15.40
N VAL A 12 7.42 -8.74 14.15
CA VAL A 12 6.78 -8.08 13.01
C VAL A 12 5.64 -8.94 12.48
N TYR A 13 4.47 -8.37 12.39
CA TYR A 13 3.28 -8.99 11.81
C TYR A 13 2.90 -8.29 10.50
N GLY A 14 2.52 -9.08 9.52
CA GLY A 14 1.86 -8.61 8.31
C GLY A 14 0.35 -8.72 8.45
N ILE A 15 -0.38 -7.71 8.01
CA ILE A 15 -1.84 -7.73 7.93
C ILE A 15 -2.22 -7.93 6.47
N ASN A 16 -2.79 -9.07 6.15
CA ASN A 16 -3.21 -9.38 4.79
C ASN A 16 -4.37 -8.49 4.35
N ARG A 17 -4.33 -8.00 3.10
CA ARG A 17 -5.40 -7.18 2.51
C ARG A 17 -5.74 -5.91 3.28
N GLY A 18 -4.78 -5.31 3.99
CA GLY A 18 -4.94 -4.03 4.69
C GLY A 18 -6.07 -4.02 5.71
N PHE A 19 -6.91 -2.98 5.72
CA PHE A 19 -7.99 -2.84 6.72
C PHE A 19 -9.07 -3.92 6.64
N GLU A 20 -9.27 -4.53 5.48
CA GLU A 20 -10.18 -5.68 5.33
C GLU A 20 -9.69 -6.87 6.15
N GLY A 21 -8.40 -7.18 6.07
CA GLY A 21 -7.78 -8.25 6.84
C GLY A 21 -7.67 -7.90 8.34
N LEU A 22 -7.42 -6.63 8.67
CA LEU A 22 -7.42 -6.17 10.06
C LEU A 22 -8.76 -6.47 10.74
N LEU A 23 -9.89 -6.13 10.09
CA LEU A 23 -11.23 -6.42 10.62
C LEU A 23 -11.55 -7.91 10.73
N LYS A 24 -10.91 -8.74 9.90
CA LYS A 24 -11.03 -10.20 9.91
C LYS A 24 -10.01 -10.88 10.80
N ASN A 25 -9.15 -10.12 11.47
CA ASN A 25 -8.06 -10.64 12.30
C ASN A 25 -7.05 -11.53 11.53
N ASP A 26 -6.82 -11.19 10.24
CA ASP A 26 -5.95 -11.94 9.31
C ASP A 26 -4.51 -11.40 9.40
N PHE A 27 -3.78 -11.94 10.35
CA PHE A 27 -2.38 -11.59 10.62
C PHE A 27 -1.47 -12.77 10.36
N GLU A 28 -0.28 -12.49 9.86
CA GLU A 28 0.80 -13.47 9.75
C GLU A 28 2.06 -12.95 10.45
N SER A 29 2.74 -13.80 11.21
CA SER A 29 4.05 -13.46 11.76
C SER A 29 5.09 -13.50 10.67
N LEU A 30 5.84 -12.41 10.50
CA LEU A 30 6.83 -12.26 9.44
C LEU A 30 8.24 -12.50 9.96
N ASN A 31 8.97 -13.34 9.27
CA ASN A 31 10.39 -13.61 9.53
C ASN A 31 11.27 -13.12 8.35
N ARG A 32 12.60 -13.22 8.50
CA ARG A 32 13.56 -12.76 7.48
C ARG A 32 13.43 -13.49 6.14
N ARG A 33 12.95 -14.74 6.14
CA ARG A 33 12.80 -15.57 4.93
C ARG A 33 11.57 -15.16 4.13
N ASP A 34 10.48 -14.79 4.80
CA ASP A 34 9.22 -14.40 4.17
C ASP A 34 9.39 -13.17 3.27
N VAL A 35 10.31 -12.29 3.65
CA VAL A 35 10.68 -11.10 2.86
C VAL A 35 11.97 -11.30 2.05
N GLY A 36 12.35 -12.55 1.82
CA GLY A 36 13.46 -12.92 0.93
C GLY A 36 13.05 -12.78 -0.54
N ALA A 37 13.98 -12.29 -1.39
CA ALA A 37 13.81 -12.21 -2.85
C ALA A 37 12.51 -11.49 -3.33
N ILE A 38 11.98 -10.53 -2.54
CA ILE A 38 10.81 -9.73 -2.93
C ILE A 38 11.17 -8.36 -3.53
N VAL A 39 12.44 -7.93 -3.44
CA VAL A 39 12.87 -6.59 -3.88
C VAL A 39 12.57 -6.34 -5.35
N ASN A 40 12.68 -7.38 -6.18
CA ASN A 40 12.46 -7.31 -7.63
C ASN A 40 11.01 -7.67 -8.03
N ARG A 41 10.12 -7.82 -7.06
CA ARG A 41 8.71 -8.14 -7.33
C ARG A 41 7.85 -6.90 -7.20
N GLY A 42 7.02 -6.64 -8.21
CA GLY A 42 5.99 -5.61 -8.13
C GLY A 42 4.83 -6.03 -7.23
N GLY A 43 3.99 -5.06 -6.90
CA GLY A 43 2.83 -5.26 -6.02
C GLY A 43 3.21 -5.39 -4.55
N THR A 44 2.39 -6.08 -3.79
CA THR A 44 2.61 -6.32 -2.36
C THR A 44 2.38 -7.78 -1.99
N MET A 45 3.25 -8.34 -1.17
CA MET A 45 3.12 -9.70 -0.64
C MET A 45 1.87 -9.84 0.25
N LEU A 46 1.52 -8.80 1.00
CA LEU A 46 0.36 -8.79 1.89
C LEU A 46 -0.96 -8.56 1.17
N LYS A 47 -0.93 -8.34 -0.16
CA LYS A 47 -2.10 -8.04 -0.98
C LYS A 47 -2.79 -6.74 -0.56
N THR A 48 -3.83 -6.36 -1.26
CA THR A 48 -4.65 -5.18 -0.97
C THR A 48 -6.12 -5.51 -1.16
N ALA A 49 -6.98 -4.79 -0.45
CA ALA A 49 -8.42 -4.81 -0.68
C ALA A 49 -9.02 -3.44 -0.33
N ARG A 50 -10.07 -3.06 -1.04
CA ARG A 50 -10.88 -1.91 -0.66
C ARG A 50 -11.78 -2.29 0.52
N CYS A 51 -11.76 -1.52 1.60
CA CYS A 51 -12.58 -1.72 2.78
C CYS A 51 -13.43 -0.48 3.06
N THR A 52 -14.57 -0.37 2.37
CA THR A 52 -15.49 0.76 2.53
C THR A 52 -16.09 0.83 3.93
N LYS A 53 -16.28 -0.32 4.57
CA LYS A 53 -16.78 -0.45 5.94
C LYS A 53 -15.86 0.21 6.99
N PHE A 54 -14.57 0.38 6.67
CA PHE A 54 -13.61 1.03 7.57
C PHE A 54 -13.89 2.53 7.79
N LYS A 55 -14.79 3.14 7.00
CA LYS A 55 -15.25 4.51 7.21
C LYS A 55 -16.17 4.66 8.43
N GLU A 56 -16.79 3.57 8.87
CA GLU A 56 -17.68 3.52 10.01
C GLU A 56 -16.89 3.47 11.32
N LEU A 57 -17.28 4.30 12.29
CA LEU A 57 -16.60 4.41 13.59
C LEU A 57 -16.54 3.08 14.33
N GLU A 58 -17.63 2.32 14.32
CA GLU A 58 -17.72 1.00 14.95
C GLU A 58 -16.62 0.04 14.44
N ASN A 59 -16.37 0.04 13.11
CA ASN A 59 -15.34 -0.79 12.52
C ASN A 59 -13.91 -0.30 12.86
N GLN A 60 -13.73 1.01 13.03
CA GLN A 60 -12.45 1.58 13.47
C GLN A 60 -12.17 1.20 14.93
N GLU A 61 -13.16 1.29 15.81
CA GLU A 61 -13.07 0.88 17.21
C GLU A 61 -12.78 -0.62 17.33
N LYS A 62 -13.49 -1.45 16.56
CA LYS A 62 -13.23 -2.89 16.47
C LYS A 62 -11.79 -3.19 16.03
N ALA A 63 -11.31 -2.51 15.00
CA ALA A 63 -9.94 -2.67 14.51
C ALA A 63 -8.91 -2.28 15.57
N ALA A 64 -9.12 -1.16 16.27
CA ALA A 64 -8.25 -0.73 17.37
C ALA A 64 -8.27 -1.75 18.53
N GLN A 65 -9.42 -2.34 18.84
CA GLN A 65 -9.53 -3.38 19.85
C GLN A 65 -8.75 -4.64 19.45
N ILE A 66 -8.88 -5.10 18.19
CA ILE A 66 -8.13 -6.25 17.67
C ILE A 66 -6.61 -6.02 17.82
N LEU A 67 -6.12 -4.80 17.53
CA LEU A 67 -4.70 -4.47 17.67
C LEU A 67 -4.26 -4.52 19.12
N ARG A 68 -5.07 -4.01 20.06
CA ARG A 68 -4.78 -4.09 21.52
C ARG A 68 -4.79 -5.52 22.03
N ASP A 69 -5.78 -6.32 21.66
CA ASP A 69 -5.91 -7.72 22.07
C ASP A 69 -4.75 -8.58 21.58
N ARG A 70 -4.11 -8.16 20.49
CA ARG A 70 -2.90 -8.78 19.94
C ARG A 70 -1.60 -8.17 20.46
N GLU A 71 -1.68 -7.23 21.38
CA GLU A 71 -0.52 -6.55 21.96
C GLU A 71 0.37 -5.90 20.87
N ILE A 72 -0.27 -5.29 19.85
CA ILE A 72 0.44 -4.56 18.80
C ILE A 72 0.75 -3.15 19.28
N ASP A 73 2.03 -2.85 19.48
CA ASP A 73 2.51 -1.57 20.00
C ASP A 73 2.38 -0.43 18.99
N ALA A 74 2.57 -0.72 17.71
CA ALA A 74 2.52 0.29 16.65
C ALA A 74 2.16 -0.30 15.30
N LEU A 75 1.59 0.54 14.43
CA LEU A 75 1.16 0.18 13.09
C LEU A 75 1.91 1.00 12.04
N VAL A 76 2.38 0.34 10.98
CA VAL A 76 2.91 1.00 9.80
C VAL A 76 1.96 0.76 8.62
N VAL A 77 1.42 1.83 8.06
CA VAL A 77 0.48 1.79 6.95
C VAL A 77 1.16 2.32 5.68
N ILE A 78 1.19 1.50 4.63
CA ILE A 78 1.74 1.89 3.32
C ILE A 78 0.58 1.96 2.34
N GLY A 79 0.39 3.09 1.69
CA GLY A 79 -0.68 3.22 0.71
C GLY A 79 -0.94 4.66 0.30
N GLY A 80 -2.07 4.89 -0.36
CA GLY A 80 -2.52 6.19 -0.79
C GLY A 80 -3.46 6.86 0.22
N ASP A 81 -4.16 7.86 -0.25
CA ASP A 81 -5.01 8.78 0.52
C ASP A 81 -6.01 8.06 1.45
N GLY A 82 -6.75 7.08 0.91
CA GLY A 82 -7.69 6.28 1.71
C GLY A 82 -7.02 5.48 2.84
N SER A 83 -5.80 5.00 2.62
CA SER A 83 -5.02 4.28 3.64
C SER A 83 -4.55 5.23 4.74
N MET A 84 -4.16 6.45 4.39
CA MET A 84 -3.76 7.48 5.35
C MET A 84 -4.93 7.95 6.20
N ALA A 85 -6.12 8.12 5.61
CA ALA A 85 -7.33 8.46 6.34
C ALA A 85 -7.69 7.37 7.38
N GLY A 86 -7.57 6.08 6.99
CA GLY A 86 -7.76 4.96 7.90
C GLY A 86 -6.71 4.89 9.01
N ALA A 87 -5.46 5.16 8.68
CA ALA A 87 -4.36 5.24 9.65
C ALA A 87 -4.60 6.36 10.68
N MET A 88 -5.04 7.54 10.22
CA MET A 88 -5.39 8.65 11.09
C MET A 88 -6.57 8.30 12.03
N ALA A 89 -7.55 7.55 11.54
CA ALA A 89 -8.65 7.09 12.37
C ALA A 89 -8.16 6.17 13.51
N LEU A 90 -7.25 5.24 13.23
CA LEU A 90 -6.64 4.39 14.27
C LEU A 90 -5.75 5.19 15.23
N ALA A 91 -5.01 6.17 14.73
CA ALA A 91 -4.22 7.06 15.59
C ALA A 91 -5.10 7.83 16.59
N LYS A 92 -6.29 8.29 16.16
CA LYS A 92 -7.29 8.91 17.05
C LYS A 92 -7.82 7.95 18.11
N GLN A 93 -7.82 6.64 17.83
CA GLN A 93 -8.17 5.57 18.78
C GLN A 93 -6.99 5.19 19.71
N GLY A 94 -5.88 5.92 19.65
CA GLY A 94 -4.72 5.72 20.51
C GLY A 94 -3.74 4.63 20.02
N ILE A 95 -3.82 4.18 18.78
CA ILE A 95 -2.84 3.27 18.19
C ILE A 95 -1.70 4.08 17.56
N PRO A 96 -0.45 3.96 18.05
CA PRO A 96 0.69 4.62 17.42
C PRO A 96 0.82 4.17 15.96
N THR A 97 0.77 5.13 15.03
CA THR A 97 0.70 4.81 13.59
C THR A 97 1.66 5.67 12.80
N ILE A 98 2.43 5.04 11.93
CA ILE A 98 3.30 5.69 10.94
C ILE A 98 2.76 5.38 9.55
N THR A 99 2.71 6.40 8.68
CA THR A 99 2.23 6.27 7.32
C THR A 99 3.36 6.46 6.31
N ILE A 100 3.33 5.68 5.24
CA ILE A 100 4.30 5.75 4.13
C ILE A 100 3.51 5.92 2.83
N PRO A 101 3.74 7.02 2.08
CA PRO A 101 3.01 7.27 0.84
C PRO A 101 3.44 6.31 -0.25
N GLY A 102 2.55 5.40 -0.65
CA GLY A 102 2.75 4.40 -1.70
C GLY A 102 1.54 4.36 -2.62
N THR A 103 1.59 5.14 -3.70
CA THR A 103 0.54 5.25 -4.71
C THR A 103 1.13 5.72 -6.03
N ILE A 104 0.46 5.41 -7.14
CA ILE A 104 0.82 5.90 -8.48
C ILE A 104 0.20 7.26 -8.79
N ASP A 105 -0.71 7.78 -7.96
CA ASP A 105 -1.48 9.00 -8.24
C ASP A 105 -0.70 10.28 -7.92
N ASN A 106 0.35 10.20 -7.12
CA ASN A 106 1.19 11.33 -6.67
C ASN A 106 0.39 12.53 -6.13
N ASP A 107 -0.76 12.26 -5.50
CA ASP A 107 -1.74 13.25 -5.06
C ASP A 107 -1.73 13.48 -3.52
N MET A 108 -0.64 13.09 -2.85
CA MET A 108 -0.54 13.17 -1.41
C MET A 108 0.19 14.44 -0.94
N CYS A 109 -0.43 15.18 -0.03
CA CYS A 109 0.22 16.32 0.61
C CYS A 109 1.39 15.90 1.49
N GLY A 110 2.47 16.71 1.48
CA GLY A 110 3.63 16.51 2.35
C GLY A 110 4.74 15.65 1.75
N THR A 111 4.61 15.24 0.50
CA THR A 111 5.68 14.61 -0.27
C THR A 111 5.71 15.16 -1.69
N GLU A 112 6.87 15.27 -2.29
CA GLU A 112 7.02 15.65 -3.71
C GLU A 112 6.69 14.45 -4.62
N TYR A 113 7.11 13.25 -4.20
CA TYR A 113 6.90 12.01 -4.96
C TYR A 113 6.43 10.91 -4.02
N THR A 114 5.43 10.17 -4.47
CA THR A 114 4.97 8.96 -3.79
C THR A 114 5.73 7.74 -4.30
N ILE A 115 5.90 6.74 -3.42
CA ILE A 115 6.55 5.48 -3.80
C ILE A 115 5.71 4.76 -4.85
N GLY A 116 6.28 4.56 -6.03
CA GLY A 116 5.63 3.88 -7.16
C GLY A 116 5.21 4.82 -8.30
N PHE A 117 5.18 6.13 -8.11
CA PHE A 117 4.81 7.09 -9.14
C PHE A 117 5.77 7.03 -10.34
N ASP A 118 7.07 7.25 -10.12
CA ASP A 118 8.07 7.18 -11.21
C ASP A 118 8.08 5.82 -11.91
N THR A 119 7.90 4.74 -11.16
CA THR A 119 7.80 3.39 -11.73
C THR A 119 6.59 3.29 -12.67
N ALA A 120 5.46 3.83 -12.28
CA ALA A 120 4.25 3.82 -13.10
C ALA A 120 4.42 4.65 -14.37
N VAL A 121 5.03 5.83 -14.27
CA VAL A 121 5.33 6.69 -15.42
C VAL A 121 6.24 5.98 -16.41
N ASN A 122 7.35 5.41 -15.95
CA ASN A 122 8.27 4.68 -16.82
C ASN A 122 7.61 3.46 -17.48
N THR A 123 6.79 2.71 -16.74
CA THR A 123 6.05 1.56 -17.28
C THR A 123 5.07 2.00 -18.38
N ALA A 124 4.37 3.12 -18.17
CA ALA A 124 3.45 3.68 -19.17
C ALA A 124 4.21 4.13 -20.43
N MET A 125 5.34 4.83 -20.27
CA MET A 125 6.19 5.26 -21.38
C MET A 125 6.71 4.07 -22.19
N GLU A 126 7.23 3.03 -21.55
CA GLU A 126 7.70 1.82 -22.24
C GLU A 126 6.58 1.12 -23.02
N ALA A 127 5.37 1.07 -22.46
CA ALA A 127 4.22 0.48 -23.13
C ALA A 127 3.80 1.31 -24.35
N ILE A 128 3.79 2.63 -24.22
CA ILE A 128 3.47 3.56 -25.32
C ILE A 128 4.47 3.43 -26.46
N ASP A 129 5.77 3.36 -26.16
CA ASP A 129 6.82 3.19 -27.17
C ASP A 129 6.64 1.90 -27.97
N LYS A 130 6.35 0.78 -27.31
CA LYS A 130 6.08 -0.51 -27.97
C LYS A 130 4.84 -0.47 -28.88
N ILE A 131 3.78 0.23 -28.44
CA ILE A 131 2.56 0.42 -29.22
C ILE A 131 2.83 1.31 -30.43
N ARG A 132 3.61 2.38 -30.25
CA ARG A 132 3.95 3.34 -31.28
C ARG A 132 4.65 2.69 -32.47
N ASP A 133 5.59 1.78 -32.22
CA ASP A 133 6.32 1.06 -33.28
C ASP A 133 5.36 0.33 -34.22
N THR A 134 4.40 -0.39 -33.66
CA THR A 134 3.38 -1.12 -34.44
C THR A 134 2.42 -0.17 -35.12
N SER A 135 1.98 0.89 -34.43
CA SER A 135 1.05 1.88 -34.98
C SER A 135 1.67 2.61 -36.20
N THR A 136 2.93 2.99 -36.09
CA THR A 136 3.67 3.64 -37.18
C THR A 136 3.82 2.70 -38.38
N SER A 137 4.17 1.44 -38.16
CA SER A 137 4.37 0.46 -39.23
C SER A 137 3.09 0.14 -40.01
N HIS A 138 1.94 0.29 -39.36
CA HIS A 138 0.63 -0.01 -39.95
C HIS A 138 -0.23 1.23 -40.26
N GLU A 139 0.36 2.44 -40.16
CA GLU A 139 -0.35 3.74 -40.35
C GLU A 139 -1.63 3.82 -39.48
N ARG A 140 -1.56 3.34 -38.25
CA ARG A 140 -2.69 3.33 -37.29
C ARG A 140 -2.59 4.45 -36.26
N CYS A 141 -3.73 4.95 -35.84
CA CYS A 141 -3.86 5.78 -34.65
C CYS A 141 -4.24 4.90 -33.46
N SER A 142 -3.44 4.93 -32.39
CA SER A 142 -3.70 4.19 -31.14
C SER A 142 -4.05 5.18 -30.04
N ILE A 143 -5.09 4.87 -29.28
CA ILE A 143 -5.47 5.60 -28.07
C ILE A 143 -5.05 4.74 -26.87
N VAL A 144 -4.26 5.33 -25.98
CA VAL A 144 -3.76 4.65 -24.77
C VAL A 144 -4.32 5.35 -23.55
N GLU A 145 -5.07 4.60 -22.75
CA GLU A 145 -5.56 5.07 -21.47
C GLU A 145 -4.61 4.61 -20.36
N VAL A 146 -4.20 5.53 -19.49
CA VAL A 146 -3.37 5.25 -18.31
C VAL A 146 -4.10 5.68 -17.04
N MET A 147 -3.81 5.00 -15.93
CA MET A 147 -4.26 5.40 -14.61
C MET A 147 -3.29 6.42 -14.01
N GLY A 148 -3.78 7.37 -13.25
CA GLY A 148 -2.94 8.39 -12.60
C GLY A 148 -3.75 9.55 -12.06
N ARG A 149 -5.08 9.44 -12.05
CA ARG A 149 -6.00 10.45 -11.53
C ARG A 149 -5.74 11.84 -12.14
N ASN A 150 -4.98 12.68 -11.43
CA ASN A 150 -4.64 14.05 -11.84
C ASN A 150 -3.12 14.25 -12.05
N ALA A 151 -2.35 13.18 -12.01
CA ALA A 151 -0.90 13.22 -12.18
C ALA A 151 -0.51 13.17 -13.65
#